data_38ae97e00831d26e214169fe67fb6122
#
_entry.id   38ae97e00831d26e214169fe67fb6122
#
_cell.length_a   1.000
_cell.length_b   1.000
_cell.length_c   1.000
_cell.angle_alpha   90.00
_cell.angle_beta   90.00
_cell.angle_gamma   90.00
#
_symmetry.space_group_name_H-M   'P 1'
#
loop_
_entity.id
_entity.type
_entity.pdbx_description
1 polymer ?
#
loop_
_entity_poly.entity_id
_entity_poly.type
_entity_poly.pdbx_seq_one_letter_code
_entity_poly.pdbx_strand_id
1 'polypeptide(L)'
;MPQAIGGVARPSPAAETWQRFRRHKLAVASTAVLALMLVAVAFGPLLWRVPINDIDFSAHLEGPSRSHPFGTDDLGQDLLARMLYGGRISLAVGLAAMLVAIIVGTTIGAIAGMAHGSVDAALMWLTDLFLSLPPLPLLLLIIYLFRQPLKQLVGPEFGTFILIVAVIGGFRWMQVARLVRAQFLSLREKEFVEAARALGMSSLRLVTRHILPNSLGPIIVAGTIDVAAAIIAESTLSFLGLGFPPDIPTWGRILFDAKDYLDIAPHWALFAGGGIFLAVLSINFIGDGLRDALDPRTSS
;
A
#
# COMPACT_ATOMS: atom_id res chain seq x y z
N MET A 1 1.70 -35.04 -48.97
CA MET A 1 1.72 -33.59 -48.67
C MET A 1 1.53 -33.42 -47.19
N PRO A 2 2.53 -33.02 -46.38
CA PRO A 2 2.35 -32.72 -44.96
C PRO A 2 1.75 -31.33 -44.84
N GLN A 3 0.58 -31.24 -44.21
CA GLN A 3 -0.05 -29.97 -43.83
C GLN A 3 0.87 -29.27 -42.83
N ALA A 4 1.32 -28.05 -43.16
CA ALA A 4 1.99 -27.15 -42.27
C ALA A 4 1.01 -26.76 -41.14
N ILE A 5 1.21 -27.34 -39.95
CA ILE A 5 0.55 -26.90 -38.72
C ILE A 5 1.09 -25.52 -38.44
N GLY A 6 0.29 -24.50 -38.80
CA GLY A 6 0.59 -23.12 -38.50
C GLY A 6 0.77 -22.96 -37.00
N GLY A 7 2.02 -22.81 -36.57
CA GLY A 7 2.37 -22.55 -35.18
C GLY A 7 1.81 -21.21 -34.74
N VAL A 8 0.66 -21.25 -34.11
CA VAL A 8 0.15 -20.07 -33.34
C VAL A 8 1.18 -19.76 -32.25
N ALA A 9 1.94 -18.69 -32.42
CA ALA A 9 2.92 -18.25 -31.45
C ALA A 9 2.19 -18.10 -30.10
N ARG A 10 2.59 -18.90 -29.09
CA ARG A 10 2.03 -18.79 -27.75
C ARG A 10 2.31 -17.36 -27.24
N PRO A 11 1.30 -16.65 -26.76
CA PRO A 11 1.50 -15.32 -26.22
C PRO A 11 2.51 -15.38 -25.05
N SER A 12 3.26 -14.31 -24.84
CA SER A 12 4.19 -14.25 -23.71
C SER A 12 3.43 -14.35 -22.39
N PRO A 13 4.05 -14.90 -21.30
CA PRO A 13 3.38 -15.02 -19.99
C PRO A 13 2.79 -13.71 -19.50
N ALA A 14 3.46 -12.58 -19.77
CA ALA A 14 2.97 -11.25 -19.43
C ALA A 14 1.71 -10.86 -20.24
N ALA A 15 1.65 -11.22 -21.52
CA ALA A 15 0.49 -10.97 -22.36
C ALA A 15 -0.73 -11.80 -21.91
N GLU A 16 -0.53 -13.04 -21.50
CA GLU A 16 -1.59 -13.89 -20.94
C GLU A 16 -2.12 -13.32 -19.61
N THR A 17 -1.23 -12.93 -18.69
CA THR A 17 -1.59 -12.27 -17.43
C THR A 17 -2.40 -11.02 -17.69
N TRP A 18 -1.97 -10.17 -18.64
CA TRP A 18 -2.69 -8.95 -18.99
C TRP A 18 -4.07 -9.23 -19.59
N GLN A 19 -4.19 -10.24 -20.45
CA GLN A 19 -5.49 -10.62 -21.02
C GLN A 19 -6.46 -11.13 -19.94
N ARG A 20 -5.98 -11.92 -18.97
CA ARG A 20 -6.78 -12.40 -17.84
C ARG A 20 -7.22 -11.23 -16.95
N PHE A 21 -6.30 -10.33 -16.57
CA PHE A 21 -6.60 -9.14 -15.79
C PHE A 21 -7.70 -8.28 -16.43
N ARG A 22 -7.62 -8.05 -17.74
CA ARG A 22 -8.63 -7.28 -18.48
C ARG A 22 -10.02 -7.91 -18.51
N ARG A 23 -10.14 -9.21 -18.27
CA ARG A 23 -11.44 -9.91 -18.17
C ARG A 23 -12.11 -9.65 -16.80
N HIS A 24 -11.36 -9.28 -15.79
CA HIS A 24 -11.88 -8.96 -14.46
C HIS A 24 -12.40 -7.51 -14.44
N LYS A 25 -13.69 -7.34 -14.76
CA LYS A 25 -14.32 -6.01 -14.97
C LYS A 25 -14.15 -5.06 -13.78
N LEU A 26 -14.29 -5.58 -12.54
CA LEU A 26 -14.12 -4.77 -11.33
C LEU A 26 -12.68 -4.29 -11.17
N ALA A 27 -11.67 -5.12 -11.44
CA ALA A 27 -10.27 -4.71 -11.37
C ALA A 27 -9.96 -3.61 -12.40
N VAL A 28 -10.48 -3.74 -13.63
CA VAL A 28 -10.28 -2.73 -14.68
C VAL A 28 -10.97 -1.40 -14.30
N ALA A 29 -12.21 -1.45 -13.82
CA ALA A 29 -12.92 -0.25 -13.35
C ALA A 29 -12.17 0.42 -12.18
N SER A 30 -11.72 -0.37 -11.21
CA SER A 30 -10.95 0.10 -10.06
C SER A 30 -9.59 0.68 -10.45
N THR A 31 -8.94 0.10 -11.47
CA THR A 31 -7.71 0.68 -12.03
C THR A 31 -7.97 2.06 -12.63
N ALA A 32 -9.09 2.25 -13.33
CA ALA A 32 -9.47 3.54 -13.87
C ALA A 32 -9.78 4.55 -12.76
N VAL A 33 -10.51 4.15 -11.70
CA VAL A 33 -10.80 5.01 -10.54
C VAL A 33 -9.50 5.41 -9.83
N LEU A 34 -8.63 4.45 -9.52
CA LEU A 34 -7.36 4.75 -8.85
C LEU A 34 -6.44 5.62 -9.71
N ALA A 35 -6.39 5.38 -11.02
CA ALA A 35 -5.64 6.22 -11.96
C ALA A 35 -6.17 7.65 -11.99
N LEU A 36 -7.51 7.84 -12.01
CA LEU A 36 -8.14 9.15 -11.92
C LEU A 36 -7.78 9.85 -10.59
N MET A 37 -7.84 9.14 -9.46
CA MET A 37 -7.43 9.69 -8.16
C MET A 37 -5.97 10.10 -8.15
N LEU A 38 -5.06 9.25 -8.68
CA LEU A 38 -3.64 9.57 -8.79
C LEU A 38 -3.40 10.81 -9.67
N VAL A 39 -4.09 10.91 -10.80
CA VAL A 39 -4.03 12.10 -11.68
C VAL A 39 -4.57 13.32 -10.95
N ALA A 40 -5.69 13.20 -10.26
CA ALA A 40 -6.28 14.30 -9.50
C ALA A 40 -5.33 14.81 -8.40
N VAL A 41 -4.74 13.93 -7.58
CA VAL A 41 -3.81 14.35 -6.51
C VAL A 41 -2.47 14.85 -7.06
N ALA A 42 -2.00 14.32 -8.21
CA ALA A 42 -0.75 14.74 -8.82
C ALA A 42 -0.86 16.10 -9.52
N PHE A 43 -1.92 16.32 -10.29
CA PHE A 43 -2.08 17.49 -11.15
C PHE A 43 -3.15 18.45 -10.65
N GLY A 44 -4.08 18.02 -9.79
CA GLY A 44 -5.14 18.86 -9.24
C GLY A 44 -4.65 20.17 -8.63
N PRO A 45 -3.60 20.19 -7.79
CA PRO A 45 -3.06 21.44 -7.22
C PRO A 45 -2.46 22.42 -8.26
N LEU A 46 -2.19 21.97 -9.48
CA LEU A 46 -1.78 22.85 -10.59
C LEU A 46 -3.00 23.57 -11.20
N LEU A 47 -4.16 22.93 -11.16
CA LEU A 47 -5.43 23.45 -11.66
C LEU A 47 -6.17 24.25 -10.58
N TRP A 48 -6.19 23.73 -9.36
CA TRP A 48 -6.82 24.32 -8.18
C TRP A 48 -5.74 24.90 -7.27
N ARG A 49 -5.39 26.17 -7.48
CA ARG A 49 -4.23 26.84 -6.85
C ARG A 49 -4.57 27.53 -5.52
N VAL A 50 -5.61 27.06 -4.82
CA VAL A 50 -5.96 27.59 -3.51
C VAL A 50 -4.94 27.06 -2.49
N PRO A 51 -4.34 27.94 -1.63
CA PRO A 51 -3.42 27.49 -0.59
C PRO A 51 -4.14 26.60 0.43
N ILE A 52 -3.48 25.51 0.84
CA ILE A 52 -4.09 24.50 1.75
C ILE A 52 -4.32 24.97 3.18
N ASN A 53 -3.64 26.04 3.61
CA ASN A 53 -3.69 26.59 4.97
C ASN A 53 -4.15 28.06 4.96
N ASP A 54 -4.78 28.53 3.88
CA ASP A 54 -5.38 29.85 3.82
C ASP A 54 -6.64 29.89 4.66
N ILE A 55 -6.68 30.79 5.65
CA ILE A 55 -7.77 30.90 6.63
C ILE A 55 -8.70 32.02 6.21
N ASP A 56 -9.98 31.69 5.99
CA ASP A 56 -11.03 32.65 5.69
C ASP A 56 -12.25 32.43 6.61
N PHE A 57 -12.28 33.12 7.73
CA PHE A 57 -13.40 33.03 8.68
C PHE A 57 -14.75 33.49 8.09
N SER A 58 -14.76 34.18 6.97
CA SER A 58 -16.01 34.53 6.28
C SER A 58 -16.65 33.32 5.56
N ALA A 59 -15.85 32.32 5.22
CA ALA A 59 -16.24 31.07 4.60
C ALA A 59 -16.28 29.87 5.57
N HIS A 60 -16.55 30.11 6.86
CA HIS A 60 -16.57 29.10 7.92
C HIS A 60 -17.65 28.05 7.68
N LEU A 61 -17.25 26.76 7.57
CA LEU A 61 -18.12 25.58 7.36
C LEU A 61 -19.10 25.74 6.19
N GLU A 62 -18.69 26.41 5.14
CA GLU A 62 -19.52 26.51 3.92
C GLU A 62 -19.68 25.17 3.22
N GLY A 63 -20.90 24.89 2.76
CA GLY A 63 -21.19 23.72 1.95
C GLY A 63 -20.55 23.80 0.55
N PRO A 64 -20.58 22.70 -0.22
CA PRO A 64 -20.07 22.66 -1.57
C PRO A 64 -20.65 23.78 -2.46
N SER A 65 -19.77 24.54 -3.08
CA SER A 65 -20.10 25.71 -3.92
C SER A 65 -19.19 25.75 -5.16
N ARG A 66 -19.38 26.75 -6.05
CA ARG A 66 -18.47 26.93 -7.20
C ARG A 66 -17.10 27.47 -6.78
N SER A 67 -17.04 28.25 -5.71
CA SER A 67 -15.79 28.76 -5.12
C SER A 67 -15.07 27.68 -4.30
N HIS A 68 -15.81 26.82 -3.64
CA HIS A 68 -15.33 25.73 -2.80
C HIS A 68 -16.05 24.42 -3.17
N PRO A 69 -15.58 23.67 -4.20
CA PRO A 69 -16.32 22.50 -4.73
C PRO A 69 -16.59 21.41 -3.69
N PHE A 70 -15.75 21.28 -2.67
CA PHE A 70 -15.95 20.34 -1.54
C PHE A 70 -16.40 21.06 -0.26
N GLY A 71 -16.61 22.37 -0.32
CA GLY A 71 -16.88 23.23 0.84
C GLY A 71 -15.61 23.62 1.56
N THR A 72 -15.77 24.14 2.77
CA THR A 72 -14.70 24.61 3.64
C THR A 72 -14.77 23.96 5.02
N ASP A 73 -13.65 24.01 5.75
CA ASP A 73 -13.57 23.52 7.12
C ASP A 73 -13.94 24.60 8.16
N ASP A 74 -13.68 24.33 9.45
CA ASP A 74 -13.95 25.23 10.58
C ASP A 74 -13.06 26.49 10.61
N LEU A 75 -12.00 26.51 9.83
CA LEU A 75 -11.14 27.70 9.64
C LEU A 75 -11.42 28.40 8.31
N GLY A 76 -12.41 27.92 7.54
CA GLY A 76 -12.71 28.41 6.19
C GLY A 76 -11.70 27.95 5.12
N GLN A 77 -10.87 26.94 5.42
CA GLN A 77 -9.89 26.40 4.49
C GLN A 77 -10.58 25.53 3.42
N ASP A 78 -10.12 25.62 2.18
CA ASP A 78 -10.70 24.91 1.04
C ASP A 78 -10.48 23.40 1.14
N LEU A 79 -11.55 22.63 1.27
CA LEU A 79 -11.50 21.18 1.43
C LEU A 79 -11.01 20.46 0.19
N LEU A 80 -11.26 20.96 -1.03
CA LEU A 80 -10.74 20.35 -2.26
C LEU A 80 -9.22 20.47 -2.34
N ALA A 81 -8.67 21.64 -2.04
CA ALA A 81 -7.22 21.85 -1.99
C ALA A 81 -6.55 20.93 -0.97
N ARG A 82 -7.14 20.84 0.24
CA ARG A 82 -6.66 19.96 1.33
C ARG A 82 -6.78 18.48 0.96
N MET A 83 -7.85 18.06 0.31
CA MET A 83 -8.05 16.68 -0.15
C MET A 83 -7.08 16.27 -1.25
N LEU A 84 -6.77 17.16 -2.19
CA LEU A 84 -5.80 16.92 -3.25
C LEU A 84 -4.38 16.79 -2.69
N TYR A 85 -3.99 17.70 -1.79
CA TYR A 85 -2.68 17.64 -1.15
C TYR A 85 -2.58 16.44 -0.20
N GLY A 86 -3.58 16.23 0.63
CA GLY A 86 -3.64 15.13 1.60
C GLY A 86 -3.60 13.76 0.92
N GLY A 87 -4.24 13.63 -0.23
CA GLY A 87 -4.19 12.42 -1.03
C GLY A 87 -2.78 12.03 -1.48
N ARG A 88 -1.92 13.02 -1.82
CA ARG A 88 -0.51 12.75 -2.12
C ARG A 88 0.19 12.09 -0.96
N ILE A 89 -0.01 12.62 0.25
CA ILE A 89 0.65 12.11 1.46
C ILE A 89 0.09 10.73 1.83
N SER A 90 -1.23 10.57 1.89
CA SER A 90 -1.86 9.29 2.26
C SER A 90 -1.49 8.16 1.30
N LEU A 91 -1.49 8.41 -0.04
CA LEU A 91 -1.09 7.42 -1.04
C LEU A 91 0.42 7.15 -1.00
N ALA A 92 1.25 8.18 -0.79
CA ALA A 92 2.70 8.03 -0.66
C ALA A 92 3.08 7.21 0.58
N VAL A 93 2.43 7.45 1.73
CA VAL A 93 2.62 6.65 2.95
C VAL A 93 2.24 5.19 2.70
N GLY A 94 1.07 4.94 2.08
CA GLY A 94 0.62 3.59 1.75
C GLY A 94 1.64 2.84 0.90
N LEU A 95 2.11 3.48 -0.18
CA LEU A 95 3.10 2.88 -1.08
C LEU A 95 4.47 2.69 -0.42
N ALA A 96 4.96 3.68 0.31
CA ALA A 96 6.26 3.60 0.98
C ALA A 96 6.27 2.54 2.10
N ALA A 97 5.21 2.45 2.90
CA ALA A 97 5.07 1.43 3.94
C ALA A 97 5.01 0.02 3.35
N MET A 98 4.28 -0.17 2.23
CA MET A 98 4.26 -1.42 1.48
C MET A 98 5.66 -1.79 1.00
N LEU A 99 6.43 -0.86 0.43
CA LEU A 99 7.79 -1.13 -0.04
C LEU A 99 8.70 -1.60 1.11
N VAL A 100 8.62 -0.96 2.27
CA VAL A 100 9.35 -1.40 3.47
C VAL A 100 8.95 -2.82 3.86
N ALA A 101 7.64 -3.10 3.94
CA ALA A 101 7.13 -4.42 4.31
C ALA A 101 7.57 -5.51 3.32
N ILE A 102 7.49 -5.23 2.01
CA ILE A 102 7.89 -6.17 0.95
C ILE A 102 9.40 -6.43 0.98
N ILE A 103 10.22 -5.38 1.09
CA ILE A 103 11.69 -5.54 1.11
C ILE A 103 12.13 -6.35 2.33
N VAL A 104 11.70 -5.95 3.52
CA VAL A 104 12.07 -6.62 4.77
C VAL A 104 11.49 -8.02 4.83
N GLY A 105 10.19 -8.17 4.53
CA GLY A 105 9.49 -9.45 4.56
C GLY A 105 10.03 -10.44 3.54
N THR A 106 10.30 -10.00 2.31
CA THR A 106 10.89 -10.86 1.27
C THR A 106 12.28 -11.30 1.67
N THR A 107 13.10 -10.40 2.22
CA THR A 107 14.45 -10.75 2.66
C THR A 107 14.44 -11.79 3.77
N ILE A 108 13.67 -11.55 4.84
CA ILE A 108 13.55 -12.47 5.98
C ILE A 108 12.91 -13.80 5.55
N GLY A 109 11.83 -13.73 4.76
CA GLY A 109 11.14 -14.92 4.27
C GLY A 109 12.01 -15.78 3.34
N ALA A 110 12.80 -15.13 2.46
CA ALA A 110 13.74 -15.83 1.59
C ALA A 110 14.87 -16.52 2.39
N ILE A 111 15.45 -15.83 3.38
CA ILE A 111 16.47 -16.41 4.26
C ILE A 111 15.88 -17.61 5.02
N ALA A 112 14.71 -17.47 5.65
CA ALA A 112 14.04 -18.53 6.38
C ALA A 112 13.68 -19.72 5.48
N GLY A 113 13.14 -19.46 4.28
CA GLY A 113 12.74 -20.50 3.32
C GLY A 113 13.91 -21.27 2.70
N MET A 114 15.11 -20.66 2.61
CA MET A 114 16.33 -21.31 2.15
C MET A 114 17.13 -21.95 3.28
N ALA A 115 17.04 -21.41 4.48
CA ALA A 115 17.71 -21.97 5.66
C ALA A 115 17.03 -23.27 6.12
N HIS A 116 17.75 -24.02 6.94
CA HIS A 116 17.27 -25.25 7.58
C HIS A 116 17.53 -25.17 9.09
N GLY A 117 16.69 -25.84 9.87
CA GLY A 117 16.93 -26.01 11.31
C GLY A 117 16.79 -24.71 12.11
N SER A 118 17.81 -24.37 12.88
CA SER A 118 17.74 -23.29 13.88
C SER A 118 17.53 -21.89 13.33
N VAL A 119 18.07 -21.57 12.14
CA VAL A 119 17.91 -20.24 11.53
C VAL A 119 16.49 -19.99 11.10
N ASP A 120 15.88 -20.94 10.41
CA ASP A 120 14.45 -20.87 10.05
C ASP A 120 13.58 -20.76 11.30
N ALA A 121 13.80 -21.64 12.29
CA ALA A 121 13.05 -21.63 13.55
C ALA A 121 13.18 -20.30 14.31
N ALA A 122 14.37 -19.73 14.39
CA ALA A 122 14.60 -18.45 15.07
C ALA A 122 13.92 -17.27 14.36
N LEU A 123 14.02 -17.20 13.02
CA LEU A 123 13.35 -16.14 12.24
C LEU A 123 11.83 -16.24 12.32
N MET A 124 11.28 -17.44 12.29
CA MET A 124 9.83 -17.63 12.44
C MET A 124 9.36 -17.37 13.86
N TRP A 125 10.13 -17.79 14.88
CA TRP A 125 9.83 -17.45 16.27
C TRP A 125 9.80 -15.92 16.47
N LEU A 126 10.78 -15.19 15.92
CA LEU A 126 10.77 -13.72 15.96
C LEU A 126 9.54 -13.15 15.26
N THR A 127 9.21 -13.66 14.08
CA THR A 127 8.01 -13.26 13.31
C THR A 127 6.74 -13.49 14.14
N ASP A 128 6.63 -14.62 14.81
CA ASP A 128 5.49 -15.00 15.65
C ASP A 128 5.39 -14.13 16.90
N LEU A 129 6.53 -13.82 17.52
CA LEU A 129 6.61 -12.90 18.65
C LEU A 129 6.02 -11.53 18.29
N PHE A 130 6.46 -10.94 17.17
CA PHE A 130 5.92 -9.64 16.74
C PHE A 130 4.44 -9.70 16.34
N LEU A 131 3.98 -10.79 15.72
CA LEU A 131 2.57 -11.00 15.38
C LEU A 131 1.67 -11.19 16.60
N SER A 132 2.20 -11.62 17.74
CA SER A 132 1.45 -11.77 18.99
C SER A 132 1.20 -10.44 19.71
N LEU A 133 1.95 -9.39 19.35
CA LEU A 133 1.79 -8.07 19.95
C LEU A 133 0.57 -7.36 19.35
N PRO A 134 -0.23 -6.64 20.17
CA PRO A 134 -1.35 -5.86 19.64
C PRO A 134 -0.82 -4.69 18.81
N PRO A 135 -1.08 -4.64 17.48
CA PRO A 135 -0.40 -3.71 16.59
C PRO A 135 -0.72 -2.24 16.91
N LEU A 136 -1.99 -1.87 17.11
CA LEU A 136 -2.38 -0.48 17.32
C LEU A 136 -1.74 0.15 18.57
N PRO A 137 -1.81 -0.44 19.77
CA PRO A 137 -1.14 0.13 20.95
C PRO A 137 0.37 0.32 20.75
N LEU A 138 1.02 -0.63 20.06
CA LEU A 138 2.45 -0.57 19.84
C LEU A 138 2.82 0.50 18.81
N LEU A 139 2.05 0.64 17.73
CA LEU A 139 2.18 1.74 16.77
C LEU A 139 2.05 3.10 17.47
N LEU A 140 1.01 3.28 18.30
CA LEU A 140 0.77 4.51 19.04
C LEU A 140 1.95 4.83 19.98
N LEU A 141 2.45 3.84 20.72
CA LEU A 141 3.57 4.00 21.64
C LEU A 141 4.85 4.44 20.90
N ILE A 142 5.20 3.77 19.80
CA ILE A 142 6.41 4.08 19.04
C ILE A 142 6.30 5.50 18.44
N ILE A 143 5.16 5.86 17.87
CA ILE A 143 4.96 7.19 17.32
C ILE A 143 5.06 8.24 18.43
N TYR A 144 4.46 8.01 19.59
CA TYR A 144 4.54 8.92 20.72
C TYR A 144 6.00 9.14 21.19
N LEU A 145 6.79 8.07 21.31
CA LEU A 145 8.17 8.14 21.79
C LEU A 145 9.13 8.81 20.78
N PHE A 146 8.98 8.51 19.47
CA PHE A 146 9.95 8.91 18.46
C PHE A 146 9.55 10.13 17.63
N ARG A 147 8.32 10.65 17.82
CA ARG A 147 7.82 11.79 17.04
C ARG A 147 8.67 13.04 17.20
N GLN A 148 9.03 13.42 18.43
CA GLN A 148 9.81 14.63 18.68
C GLN A 148 11.28 14.50 18.22
N PRO A 149 12.01 13.42 18.55
CA PRO A 149 13.36 13.22 18.04
C PRO A 149 13.47 13.29 16.52
N LEU A 150 12.56 12.63 15.80
CA LEU A 150 12.58 12.65 14.33
C LEU A 150 12.26 14.02 13.74
N LYS A 151 11.28 14.74 14.32
CA LYS A 151 10.95 16.11 13.88
C LYS A 151 12.12 17.07 14.04
N GLN A 152 12.91 16.94 15.10
CA GLN A 152 14.09 17.74 15.32
C GLN A 152 15.24 17.42 14.36
N LEU A 153 15.37 16.15 13.95
CA LEU A 153 16.44 15.71 13.07
C LEU A 153 16.22 16.09 11.60
N VAL A 154 15.02 15.92 11.08
CA VAL A 154 14.75 16.00 9.64
C VAL A 154 13.55 16.91 9.30
N GLY A 155 13.04 17.66 10.27
CA GLY A 155 11.90 18.55 10.12
C GLY A 155 10.54 17.89 10.41
N PRO A 156 9.50 18.71 10.62
CA PRO A 156 8.20 18.22 11.11
C PRO A 156 7.45 17.36 10.11
N GLU A 157 7.47 17.70 8.84
CA GLU A 157 6.76 16.99 7.77
C GLU A 157 7.46 15.67 7.46
N PHE A 158 8.74 15.74 7.07
CA PHE A 158 9.50 14.57 6.65
C PHE A 158 9.78 13.61 7.80
N GLY A 159 10.02 14.13 9.02
CA GLY A 159 10.18 13.30 10.22
C GLY A 159 8.91 12.51 10.57
N THR A 160 7.73 13.13 10.42
CA THR A 160 6.47 12.43 10.62
C THR A 160 6.24 11.38 9.53
N PHE A 161 6.53 11.72 8.27
CA PHE A 161 6.40 10.78 7.14
C PHE A 161 7.29 9.54 7.35
N ILE A 162 8.59 9.72 7.61
CA ILE A 162 9.52 8.62 7.85
C ILE A 162 9.05 7.76 9.02
N LEU A 163 8.64 8.37 10.13
CA LEU A 163 8.20 7.65 11.31
C LEU A 163 6.99 6.77 11.02
N ILE A 164 5.96 7.33 10.38
CA ILE A 164 4.73 6.61 10.05
C ILE A 164 5.02 5.46 9.07
N VAL A 165 5.82 5.71 8.03
CA VAL A 165 6.22 4.69 7.06
C VAL A 165 7.02 3.58 7.71
N ALA A 166 8.02 3.92 8.54
CA ALA A 166 8.86 2.94 9.23
C ALA A 166 8.05 2.09 10.21
N VAL A 167 7.13 2.72 10.93
CA VAL A 167 6.30 2.02 11.94
C VAL A 167 5.27 1.13 11.24
N ILE A 168 4.50 1.64 10.27
CA ILE A 168 3.51 0.83 9.55
C ILE A 168 4.21 -0.29 8.77
N GLY A 169 5.20 0.01 7.94
CA GLY A 169 5.94 -0.99 7.16
C GLY A 169 6.70 -1.98 8.04
N GLY A 170 7.25 -1.48 9.18
CA GLY A 170 7.93 -2.28 10.19
C GLY A 170 7.02 -3.24 10.97
N PHE A 171 5.69 -3.10 10.88
CA PHE A 171 4.72 -4.03 11.46
C PHE A 171 3.94 -4.85 10.43
N ARG A 172 4.27 -4.73 9.14
CA ARG A 172 3.61 -5.50 8.09
C ARG A 172 4.52 -6.54 7.42
N TRP A 173 5.84 -6.44 7.59
CA TRP A 173 6.79 -7.39 7.00
C TRP A 173 6.57 -8.85 7.43
N MET A 174 6.02 -9.09 8.61
CA MET A 174 5.85 -10.42 9.17
C MET A 174 4.93 -11.31 8.33
N GLN A 175 3.81 -10.75 7.84
CA GLN A 175 2.89 -11.46 6.96
C GLN A 175 3.53 -11.79 5.62
N VAL A 176 4.28 -10.84 5.06
CA VAL A 176 5.05 -11.02 3.82
C VAL A 176 6.14 -12.08 4.01
N ALA A 177 6.87 -12.04 5.13
CA ALA A 177 7.92 -13.03 5.43
C ALA A 177 7.37 -14.46 5.49
N ARG A 178 6.23 -14.69 6.14
CA ARG A 178 5.57 -15.99 6.16
C ARG A 178 5.14 -16.45 4.76
N LEU A 179 4.55 -15.55 3.98
CA LEU A 179 4.15 -15.83 2.60
C LEU A 179 5.37 -16.24 1.75
N VAL A 180 6.42 -15.43 1.78
CA VAL A 180 7.63 -15.67 0.99
C VAL A 180 8.32 -16.95 1.42
N ARG A 181 8.44 -17.19 2.74
CA ARG A 181 8.96 -18.47 3.25
C ARG A 181 8.19 -19.67 2.70
N ALA A 182 6.87 -19.64 2.75
CA ALA A 182 6.03 -20.73 2.23
C ALA A 182 6.25 -20.97 0.73
N GLN A 183 6.35 -19.89 -0.07
CA GLN A 183 6.68 -19.97 -1.50
C GLN A 183 8.06 -20.57 -1.74
N PHE A 184 9.07 -20.15 -0.99
CA PHE A 184 10.43 -20.64 -1.11
C PHE A 184 10.54 -22.13 -0.75
N LEU A 185 9.88 -22.56 0.33
CA LEU A 185 9.80 -23.95 0.71
C LEU A 185 9.18 -24.84 -0.38
N SER A 186 8.08 -24.36 -0.99
CA SER A 186 7.42 -25.09 -2.09
C SER A 186 8.26 -25.13 -3.36
N LEU A 187 8.93 -24.01 -3.71
CA LEU A 187 9.69 -23.91 -4.95
C LEU A 187 11.03 -24.64 -4.89
N ARG A 188 11.68 -24.68 -3.74
CA ARG A 188 13.00 -25.34 -3.60
C ARG A 188 12.94 -26.87 -3.83
N GLU A 189 11.76 -27.47 -3.72
CA GLU A 189 11.50 -28.90 -3.93
C GLU A 189 11.06 -29.23 -5.38
N LYS A 190 11.10 -28.23 -6.28
CA LYS A 190 10.74 -28.42 -7.68
C LYS A 190 11.91 -28.97 -8.49
N GLU A 191 11.62 -29.85 -9.46
CA GLU A 191 12.59 -30.51 -10.31
C GLU A 191 13.60 -29.56 -10.98
N PHE A 192 13.12 -28.39 -11.45
CA PHE A 192 14.00 -27.41 -12.10
C PHE A 192 15.01 -26.77 -11.12
N VAL A 193 14.67 -26.69 -9.82
CA VAL A 193 15.56 -26.19 -8.78
C VAL A 193 16.58 -27.26 -8.41
N GLU A 194 16.15 -28.52 -8.32
CA GLU A 194 17.05 -29.67 -8.09
C GLU A 194 18.04 -29.84 -9.24
N ALA A 195 17.58 -29.75 -10.48
CA ALA A 195 18.45 -29.80 -11.64
C ALA A 195 19.50 -28.67 -11.65
N ALA A 196 19.08 -27.43 -11.33
CA ALA A 196 20.01 -26.31 -11.23
C ALA A 196 21.05 -26.51 -10.11
N ARG A 197 20.63 -27.10 -8.98
CA ARG A 197 21.54 -27.45 -7.88
C ARG A 197 22.52 -28.56 -8.27
N ALA A 198 22.06 -29.58 -8.97
CA ALA A 198 22.91 -30.67 -9.48
C ALA A 198 23.98 -30.17 -10.47
N LEU A 199 23.68 -29.10 -11.21
CA LEU A 199 24.64 -28.41 -12.09
C LEU A 199 25.60 -27.48 -11.35
N GLY A 200 25.62 -27.48 -9.99
CA GLY A 200 26.55 -26.73 -9.18
C GLY A 200 26.20 -25.25 -8.97
N MET A 201 24.93 -24.87 -9.21
CA MET A 201 24.51 -23.48 -9.00
C MET A 201 24.57 -23.07 -7.51
N SER A 202 25.19 -21.93 -7.21
CA SER A 202 25.25 -21.39 -5.85
C SER A 202 23.86 -20.99 -5.33
N SER A 203 23.64 -21.07 -4.00
CA SER A 203 22.36 -20.75 -3.37
C SER A 203 21.84 -19.34 -3.71
N LEU A 204 22.73 -18.33 -3.73
CA LEU A 204 22.34 -16.97 -4.08
C LEU A 204 21.84 -16.88 -5.54
N ARG A 205 22.53 -17.52 -6.47
CA ARG A 205 22.13 -17.54 -7.88
C ARG A 205 20.85 -18.33 -8.08
N LEU A 206 20.64 -19.41 -7.32
CA LEU A 206 19.40 -20.20 -7.32
C LEU A 206 18.23 -19.34 -6.84
N VAL A 207 18.39 -18.59 -5.75
CA VAL A 207 17.38 -17.66 -5.23
C VAL A 207 17.05 -16.59 -6.26
N THR A 208 18.04 -15.85 -6.72
CA THR A 208 17.81 -14.65 -7.56
C THR A 208 17.34 -14.98 -8.97
N ARG A 209 17.72 -16.14 -9.53
CA ARG A 209 17.43 -16.50 -10.93
C ARG A 209 16.26 -17.48 -11.08
N HIS A 210 15.96 -18.26 -10.05
CA HIS A 210 14.95 -19.32 -10.15
C HIS A 210 13.82 -19.19 -9.15
N ILE A 211 14.11 -18.99 -7.85
CA ILE A 211 13.07 -19.03 -6.81
C ILE A 211 12.34 -17.70 -6.71
N LEU A 212 13.07 -16.60 -6.51
CA LEU A 212 12.47 -15.27 -6.33
C LEU A 212 11.62 -14.82 -7.52
N PRO A 213 12.07 -14.97 -8.80
CA PRO A 213 11.22 -14.59 -9.94
C PRO A 213 9.91 -15.38 -10.00
N ASN A 214 9.92 -16.67 -9.61
CA ASN A 214 8.72 -17.50 -9.56
C ASN A 214 7.82 -17.21 -8.33
N SER A 215 8.34 -16.49 -7.33
CA SER A 215 7.59 -16.03 -6.16
C SER A 215 6.98 -14.63 -6.34
N LEU A 216 7.34 -13.90 -7.41
CA LEU A 216 6.92 -12.50 -7.59
C LEU A 216 5.40 -12.34 -7.69
N GLY A 217 4.69 -13.29 -8.30
CA GLY A 217 3.23 -13.23 -8.41
C GLY A 217 2.55 -13.07 -7.04
N PRO A 218 2.71 -14.02 -6.12
CA PRO A 218 2.18 -13.89 -4.75
C PRO A 218 2.69 -12.67 -3.98
N ILE A 219 3.96 -12.25 -4.18
CA ILE A 219 4.53 -11.06 -3.52
C ILE A 219 3.84 -9.78 -4.02
N ILE A 220 3.60 -9.63 -5.31
CA ILE A 220 2.92 -8.48 -5.89
C ILE A 220 1.48 -8.39 -5.36
N VAL A 221 0.77 -9.52 -5.31
CA VAL A 221 -0.59 -9.57 -4.76
C VAL A 221 -0.60 -9.18 -3.28
N ALA A 222 0.33 -9.69 -2.48
CA ALA A 222 0.47 -9.30 -1.07
C ALA A 222 0.75 -7.79 -0.95
N GLY A 223 1.62 -7.24 -1.80
CA GLY A 223 1.94 -5.82 -1.84
C GLY A 223 0.71 -4.94 -2.11
N THR A 224 -0.17 -5.32 -3.04
CA THR A 224 -1.40 -4.53 -3.29
C THR A 224 -2.29 -4.49 -2.06
N ILE A 225 -2.50 -5.60 -1.38
CA ILE A 225 -3.27 -5.67 -0.12
C ILE A 225 -2.59 -4.84 0.97
N ASP A 226 -1.26 -4.85 1.03
CA ASP A 226 -0.49 -4.09 2.00
C ASP A 226 -0.59 -2.57 1.80
N VAL A 227 -0.69 -2.07 0.57
CA VAL A 227 -0.95 -0.63 0.31
C VAL A 227 -2.28 -0.22 0.91
N ALA A 228 -3.36 -0.96 0.64
CA ALA A 228 -4.69 -0.65 1.17
C ALA A 228 -4.71 -0.64 2.70
N ALA A 229 -4.10 -1.65 3.32
CA ALA A 229 -4.02 -1.75 4.76
C ALA A 229 -3.11 -0.68 5.39
N ALA A 230 -2.07 -0.23 4.71
CA ALA A 230 -1.21 0.86 5.18
C ALA A 230 -1.93 2.22 5.13
N ILE A 231 -2.75 2.48 4.10
CA ILE A 231 -3.62 3.68 4.03
C ILE A 231 -4.61 3.69 5.19
N ILE A 232 -5.26 2.56 5.49
CA ILE A 232 -6.16 2.45 6.63
C ILE A 232 -5.42 2.68 7.95
N ALA A 233 -4.23 2.10 8.11
CA ALA A 233 -3.43 2.27 9.34
C ALA A 233 -2.98 3.73 9.53
N GLU A 234 -2.50 4.41 8.47
CA GLU A 234 -2.19 5.85 8.51
C GLU A 234 -3.42 6.67 8.90
N SER A 235 -4.56 6.43 8.23
CA SER A 235 -5.80 7.15 8.50
C SER A 235 -6.29 6.91 9.93
N THR A 236 -6.13 5.71 10.47
CA THR A 236 -6.46 5.39 11.87
C THR A 236 -5.54 6.15 12.84
N LEU A 237 -4.23 6.17 12.59
CA LEU A 237 -3.27 6.91 13.43
C LEU A 237 -3.54 8.42 13.39
N SER A 238 -3.83 8.95 12.21
CA SER A 238 -4.21 10.36 12.02
C SER A 238 -5.54 10.69 12.71
N PHE A 239 -6.54 9.80 12.61
CA PHE A 239 -7.83 9.92 13.29
C PHE A 239 -7.72 9.84 14.82
N LEU A 240 -6.73 9.14 15.35
CA LEU A 240 -6.42 9.11 16.78
C LEU A 240 -5.55 10.30 17.23
N GLY A 241 -5.25 11.27 16.35
CA GLY A 241 -4.48 12.48 16.66
C GLY A 241 -2.96 12.27 16.70
N LEU A 242 -2.46 11.08 16.36
CA LEU A 242 -1.04 10.72 16.34
C LEU A 242 -0.42 10.68 14.93
N GLY A 243 -1.19 11.07 13.91
CA GLY A 243 -0.71 11.21 12.54
C GLY A 243 0.02 12.52 12.27
N PHE A 244 -0.21 13.08 11.09
CA PHE A 244 0.36 14.36 10.67
C PHE A 244 -0.23 15.54 11.45
N PRO A 245 0.53 16.64 11.62
CA PRO A 245 0.04 17.84 12.29
C PRO A 245 -1.04 18.54 11.43
N PRO A 246 -1.83 19.48 12.03
CA PRO A 246 -2.99 20.10 11.36
C PRO A 246 -2.67 20.85 10.06
N ASP A 247 -1.48 21.44 9.99
CA ASP A 247 -0.96 22.17 8.83
C ASP A 247 -0.59 21.28 7.64
N ILE A 248 -0.51 19.96 7.87
CA ILE A 248 -0.20 18.96 6.86
C ILE A 248 -1.42 18.03 6.72
N PRO A 249 -2.35 18.33 5.81
CA PRO A 249 -3.54 17.52 5.63
C PRO A 249 -3.17 16.14 5.10
N THR A 250 -3.79 15.10 5.68
CA THR A 250 -3.95 13.77 5.11
C THR A 250 -5.43 13.44 5.12
N TRP A 251 -5.88 12.46 4.35
CA TRP A 251 -7.30 12.09 4.39
C TRP A 251 -7.77 11.68 5.79
N GLY A 252 -6.91 10.95 6.54
CA GLY A 252 -7.19 10.59 7.93
C GLY A 252 -7.23 11.80 8.87
N ARG A 253 -6.36 12.79 8.68
CA ARG A 253 -6.36 14.05 9.47
C ARG A 253 -7.60 14.88 9.17
N ILE A 254 -7.96 15.04 7.89
CA ILE A 254 -9.18 15.75 7.50
C ILE A 254 -10.42 15.09 8.11
N LEU A 255 -10.47 13.76 8.15
CA LEU A 255 -11.57 13.02 8.79
C LEU A 255 -11.59 13.20 10.31
N PHE A 256 -10.43 13.30 10.96
CA PHE A 256 -10.34 13.62 12.40
C PHE A 256 -10.90 15.00 12.71
N ASP A 257 -10.54 15.99 11.91
CA ASP A 257 -11.01 17.38 12.11
C ASP A 257 -12.54 17.48 11.86
N ALA A 258 -13.06 16.70 10.89
CA ALA A 258 -14.49 16.65 10.55
C ALA A 258 -15.41 16.02 11.61
N LYS A 259 -14.86 15.19 12.55
CA LYS A 259 -15.67 14.36 13.47
C LYS A 259 -16.60 15.18 14.39
N ASP A 260 -16.18 16.38 14.76
CA ASP A 260 -16.91 17.27 15.67
C ASP A 260 -17.97 18.12 14.95
N TYR A 261 -18.01 18.05 13.60
CA TYR A 261 -18.88 18.86 12.74
C TYR A 261 -19.85 18.01 11.88
N LEU A 262 -20.03 16.74 12.21
CA LEU A 262 -20.84 15.79 11.41
C LEU A 262 -22.29 16.25 11.25
N ASP A 263 -22.87 16.89 12.26
CA ASP A 263 -24.26 17.38 12.25
C ASP A 263 -24.43 18.67 11.43
N ILE A 264 -23.37 19.45 11.26
CA ILE A 264 -23.41 20.79 10.64
C ILE A 264 -22.83 20.73 9.22
N ALA A 265 -21.69 20.05 9.05
CA ALA A 265 -20.94 19.97 7.80
C ALA A 265 -20.60 18.50 7.41
N PRO A 266 -21.61 17.62 7.19
CA PRO A 266 -21.38 16.20 6.92
C PRO A 266 -20.56 15.96 5.63
N HIS A 267 -20.59 16.91 4.69
CA HIS A 267 -19.82 16.86 3.44
C HIS A 267 -18.33 16.74 3.69
N TRP A 268 -17.80 17.35 4.75
CA TRP A 268 -16.40 17.29 5.11
C TRP A 268 -15.94 15.86 5.40
N ALA A 269 -16.65 15.14 6.29
CA ALA A 269 -16.38 13.74 6.56
C ALA A 269 -16.65 12.82 5.35
N LEU A 270 -17.69 13.14 4.56
CA LEU A 270 -18.03 12.35 3.37
C LEU A 270 -16.91 12.40 2.30
N PHE A 271 -16.33 13.55 2.03
CA PHE A 271 -15.23 13.65 1.07
C PHE A 271 -13.96 12.97 1.57
N ALA A 272 -13.58 13.17 2.84
CA ALA A 272 -12.40 12.54 3.41
C ALA A 272 -12.55 11.01 3.51
N GLY A 273 -13.66 10.54 4.08
CA GLY A 273 -13.97 9.12 4.17
C GLY A 273 -14.17 8.47 2.80
N GLY A 274 -14.81 9.17 1.86
CA GLY A 274 -14.98 8.75 0.47
C GLY A 274 -13.66 8.59 -0.26
N GLY A 275 -12.69 9.48 -0.06
CA GLY A 275 -11.34 9.37 -0.61
C GLY A 275 -10.62 8.11 -0.13
N ILE A 276 -10.63 7.88 1.19
CA ILE A 276 -10.06 6.66 1.79
C ILE A 276 -10.78 5.40 1.24
N PHE A 277 -12.10 5.39 1.27
CA PHE A 277 -12.91 4.27 0.82
C PHE A 277 -12.63 3.91 -0.65
N LEU A 278 -12.67 4.90 -1.55
CA LEU A 278 -12.43 4.68 -2.98
C LEU A 278 -11.01 4.18 -3.25
N ALA A 279 -10.00 4.73 -2.58
CA ALA A 279 -8.62 4.27 -2.73
C ALA A 279 -8.45 2.81 -2.28
N VAL A 280 -8.91 2.50 -1.06
CA VAL A 280 -8.80 1.16 -0.47
C VAL A 280 -9.58 0.13 -1.28
N LEU A 281 -10.82 0.45 -1.66
CA LEU A 281 -11.66 -0.42 -2.47
C LEU A 281 -11.03 -0.71 -3.83
N SER A 282 -10.53 0.35 -4.49
CA SER A 282 -9.89 0.22 -5.80
C SER A 282 -8.64 -0.65 -5.72
N ILE A 283 -7.78 -0.43 -4.72
CA ILE A 283 -6.55 -1.21 -4.52
C ILE A 283 -6.88 -2.68 -4.25
N ASN A 284 -7.89 -2.98 -3.43
CA ASN A 284 -8.30 -4.35 -3.15
C ASN A 284 -8.80 -5.07 -4.41
N PHE A 285 -9.69 -4.47 -5.21
CA PHE A 285 -10.15 -5.09 -6.47
C PHE A 285 -9.03 -5.25 -7.50
N ILE A 286 -8.06 -4.35 -7.54
CA ILE A 286 -6.86 -4.51 -8.36
C ILE A 286 -6.05 -5.71 -7.87
N GLY A 287 -5.89 -5.86 -6.55
CA GLY A 287 -5.21 -6.99 -5.92
C GLY A 287 -5.89 -8.33 -6.26
N ASP A 288 -7.21 -8.40 -6.16
CA ASP A 288 -7.99 -9.59 -6.53
C ASP A 288 -7.83 -9.92 -8.02
N GLY A 289 -7.95 -8.93 -8.91
CA GLY A 289 -7.74 -9.12 -10.34
C GLY A 289 -6.31 -9.56 -10.71
N LEU A 290 -5.30 -9.07 -9.99
CA LEU A 290 -3.92 -9.52 -10.15
C LEU A 290 -3.73 -10.95 -9.64
N ARG A 291 -4.36 -11.31 -8.52
CA ARG A 291 -4.34 -12.68 -8.00
C ARG A 291 -4.91 -13.67 -9.00
N ASP A 292 -6.10 -13.38 -9.55
CA ASP A 292 -6.75 -14.23 -10.55
C ASP A 292 -5.94 -14.33 -11.83
N ALA A 293 -5.32 -13.23 -12.27
CA ALA A 293 -4.51 -13.20 -13.48
C ALA A 293 -3.17 -13.93 -13.33
N LEU A 294 -2.59 -13.96 -12.13
CA LEU A 294 -1.31 -14.60 -11.84
C LEU A 294 -1.44 -16.05 -11.37
N ASP A 295 -2.66 -16.55 -11.10
CA ASP A 295 -2.87 -17.95 -10.71
C ASP A 295 -2.75 -18.87 -11.92
N PRO A 296 -1.77 -19.81 -11.94
CA PRO A 296 -1.57 -20.74 -13.05
C PRO A 296 -2.67 -21.81 -13.13
N ARG A 297 -3.49 -22.01 -12.09
CA ARG A 297 -4.52 -23.05 -12.03
C ARG A 297 -5.79 -22.71 -12.80
N THR A 298 -6.00 -21.47 -13.19
CA THR A 298 -7.17 -21.02 -13.96
C THR A 298 -7.04 -21.24 -15.47
N SER A 299 -6.08 -22.04 -15.92
CA SER A 299 -5.83 -22.38 -17.34
C SER A 299 -6.43 -23.73 -17.72
N SER A 300 -7.66 -24.03 -17.28
CA SER A 300 -8.45 -25.17 -17.80
C SER A 300 -9.65 -24.70 -18.61
#